data_fdb9c754abed5e451806edf7ea98789e
#
_entry.id   fdb9c754abed5e451806edf7ea98789e
#
_cell.length_a   1.000
_cell.length_b   1.000
_cell.length_c   1.000
_cell.angle_alpha   90.00
_cell.angle_beta   90.00
_cell.angle_gamma   90.00
#
_symmetry.space_group_name_H-M   'P 1'
#
loop_
_entity.id
_entity.type
_entity.pdbx_description
1 polymer ?
#
loop_
_entity_poly.entity_id
_entity_poly.type
_entity_poly.pdbx_seq_one_letter_code
_entity_poly.pdbx_strand_id
1 'polypeptide(L)'
;DYVHGKNMERPGLLEGMNLTTANYGVGLSLAYDSRDVLTNPHKGYYLNITQCFRPKFLGNDYAFSTTDLRTSYYHPVWEGGLLAGELRGTFNFGNPSWAMMALLGNSYSMRGYYEGRYRDKHKIEGQVELRQHVWKRNGVVVWIGAGTVFNKFSALRMDRVLPNYGIGYRWEFK
;
A
#
# COMPACT_ATOMS: atom_id res chain seq x y z
N ASP A 1 -0.08 1.45 18.54
CA ASP A 1 -0.05 0.04 18.13
C ASP A 1 0.95 -0.73 19.01
N TYR A 2 0.50 -1.84 19.60
CA TYR A 2 1.33 -2.75 20.37
C TYR A 2 1.57 -4.02 19.58
N VAL A 3 2.84 -4.34 19.30
CA VAL A 3 3.21 -5.53 18.54
C VAL A 3 4.11 -6.41 19.39
N HIS A 4 3.71 -7.66 19.55
CA HIS A 4 4.48 -8.70 20.24
C HIS A 4 4.79 -9.84 19.27
N GLY A 5 6.08 -10.09 19.04
CA GLY A 5 6.54 -11.22 18.21
C GLY A 5 6.51 -12.53 18.98
N LYS A 6 5.69 -13.48 18.56
CA LYS A 6 5.64 -14.86 19.06
C LYS A 6 6.09 -15.82 17.97
N ASN A 7 6.70 -16.95 18.37
CA ASN A 7 7.06 -18.08 17.50
C ASN A 7 8.04 -17.72 16.39
N MET A 8 9.18 -17.15 16.72
CA MET A 8 10.25 -16.91 15.76
C MET A 8 11.15 -18.13 15.65
N GLU A 9 11.12 -18.79 14.50
CA GLU A 9 11.94 -19.99 14.21
C GLU A 9 13.44 -19.70 14.05
N ARG A 10 13.84 -18.42 13.95
CA ARG A 10 15.25 -17.97 13.79
C ARG A 10 15.58 -16.80 14.72
N PRO A 11 15.83 -17.05 16.00
CA PRO A 11 16.10 -15.99 16.96
C PRO A 11 17.36 -15.16 16.63
N GLY A 12 18.38 -15.74 15.99
CA GLY A 12 19.63 -15.05 15.65
C GLY A 12 19.49 -13.93 14.60
N LEU A 13 18.40 -13.90 13.82
CA LEU A 13 18.13 -12.84 12.84
C LEU A 13 17.66 -11.52 13.49
N LEU A 14 17.25 -11.57 14.77
CA LEU A 14 16.69 -10.47 15.54
C LEU A 14 17.50 -10.17 16.80
N GLU A 15 18.72 -10.66 16.88
CA GLU A 15 19.63 -10.33 17.96
C GLU A 15 19.77 -8.81 18.11
N GLY A 16 19.43 -8.28 19.29
CA GLY A 16 19.44 -6.85 19.56
C GLY A 16 18.14 -6.09 19.24
N MET A 17 17.08 -6.76 18.74
CA MET A 17 15.76 -6.15 18.53
C MET A 17 14.79 -6.51 19.66
N ASN A 18 14.09 -5.52 20.19
CA ASN A 18 13.01 -5.77 21.13
C ASN A 18 11.86 -6.50 20.41
N LEU A 19 11.51 -7.71 20.90
CA LEU A 19 10.41 -8.53 20.37
C LEU A 19 9.03 -7.93 20.65
N THR A 20 8.96 -6.98 21.57
CA THR A 20 7.75 -6.24 21.93
C THR A 20 8.05 -4.76 21.75
N THR A 21 7.27 -4.08 20.95
CA THR A 21 7.41 -2.64 20.72
C THR A 21 6.07 -1.94 20.93
N ALA A 22 6.07 -0.87 21.71
CA ALA A 22 4.96 0.05 21.82
C ALA A 22 5.20 1.24 20.89
N ASN A 23 4.18 1.63 20.13
CA ASN A 23 4.28 2.72 19.16
C ASN A 23 3.14 3.71 19.38
N TYR A 24 3.48 4.88 19.92
CA TYR A 24 2.57 6.01 20.13
C TYR A 24 2.91 7.11 19.12
N GLY A 25 1.92 7.66 18.48
CA GLY A 25 2.16 8.69 17.47
C GLY A 25 1.01 9.67 17.34
N VAL A 26 1.34 10.85 16.85
CA VAL A 26 0.40 11.88 16.45
C VAL A 26 0.47 12.02 14.95
N GLY A 27 -0.69 12.03 14.30
CA GLY A 27 -0.76 12.11 12.84
C GLY A 27 -1.81 13.10 12.36
N LEU A 28 -1.59 13.58 11.15
CA LEU A 28 -2.51 14.40 10.38
C LEU A 28 -2.80 13.69 9.07
N SER A 29 -4.04 13.77 8.62
CA SER A 29 -4.45 13.22 7.32
C SER A 29 -5.16 14.30 6.51
N LEU A 30 -4.77 14.41 5.25
CA LEU A 30 -5.44 15.22 4.23
C LEU A 30 -6.08 14.28 3.23
N ALA A 31 -7.38 14.40 3.04
CA ALA A 31 -8.11 13.61 2.06
C ALA A 31 -8.88 14.51 1.10
N TYR A 32 -8.79 14.21 -0.19
CA TYR A 32 -9.58 14.80 -1.24
C TYR A 32 -10.29 13.68 -2.01
N ASP A 33 -11.60 13.79 -2.17
CA ASP A 33 -12.41 12.79 -2.86
C ASP A 33 -13.43 13.47 -3.77
N SER A 34 -13.27 13.26 -5.08
CA SER A 34 -14.19 13.73 -6.11
C SER A 34 -14.84 12.58 -6.89
N ARG A 35 -14.79 11.37 -6.35
CA ARG A 35 -15.39 10.18 -6.98
C ARG A 35 -16.91 10.30 -6.98
N ASP A 36 -17.53 9.85 -8.05
CA ASP A 36 -18.98 9.83 -8.20
C ASP A 36 -19.66 8.83 -7.24
N VAL A 37 -19.07 7.65 -7.06
CA VAL A 37 -19.56 6.60 -6.15
C VAL A 37 -18.39 6.04 -5.34
N LEU A 38 -18.55 5.94 -4.02
CA LEU A 38 -17.46 5.51 -3.13
C LEU A 38 -17.06 4.05 -3.32
N THR A 39 -18.04 3.17 -3.54
CA THR A 39 -17.83 1.71 -3.58
C THR A 39 -17.46 1.19 -4.96
N ASN A 40 -17.99 1.80 -6.01
CA ASN A 40 -17.71 1.43 -7.40
C ASN A 40 -17.60 2.70 -8.27
N PRO A 41 -16.52 3.47 -8.14
CA PRO A 41 -16.35 4.71 -8.87
C PRO A 41 -16.19 4.48 -10.37
N HIS A 42 -16.88 5.35 -11.17
CA HIS A 42 -16.79 5.37 -12.62
C HIS A 42 -15.98 6.57 -13.13
N LYS A 43 -15.90 7.64 -12.32
CA LYS A 43 -15.09 8.82 -12.63
C LYS A 43 -14.67 9.52 -11.35
N GLY A 44 -13.59 10.29 -11.46
CA GLY A 44 -13.10 11.14 -10.39
C GLY A 44 -11.74 10.75 -9.89
N TYR A 45 -11.32 11.44 -8.86
CA TYR A 45 -10.00 11.36 -8.28
C TYR A 45 -10.10 11.23 -6.76
N TYR A 46 -9.27 10.38 -6.21
CA TYR A 46 -9.09 10.23 -4.76
C TYR A 46 -7.63 10.46 -4.39
N LEU A 47 -7.39 11.28 -3.39
CA LEU A 47 -6.07 11.49 -2.79
C LEU A 47 -6.19 11.40 -1.28
N ASN A 48 -5.32 10.65 -0.66
CA ASN A 48 -5.12 10.66 0.78
C ASN A 48 -3.63 10.72 1.09
N ILE A 49 -3.25 11.64 1.94
CA ILE A 49 -1.89 11.77 2.47
C ILE A 49 -2.00 11.78 3.98
N THR A 50 -1.36 10.83 4.63
CA THR A 50 -1.31 10.75 6.09
C THR A 50 0.13 10.85 6.55
N GLN A 51 0.41 11.80 7.44
CA GLN A 51 1.70 11.97 8.09
C GLN A 51 1.56 11.62 9.56
N CYS A 52 2.35 10.67 10.04
CA CYS A 52 2.36 10.25 11.43
C CYS A 52 3.77 10.40 12.02
N PHE A 53 3.87 11.07 13.17
CA PHE A 53 5.11 11.29 13.91
C PHE A 53 5.12 10.43 15.17
N ARG A 54 6.19 9.70 15.38
CA ARG A 54 6.41 8.82 16.56
C ARG A 54 7.73 9.17 17.22
N PRO A 55 7.78 10.26 18.01
CA PRO A 55 8.99 10.68 18.72
C PRO A 55 9.22 9.84 19.96
N LYS A 56 10.47 9.77 20.43
CA LYS A 56 10.84 9.02 21.63
C LYS A 56 10.17 9.53 22.92
N PHE A 57 9.91 10.83 23.02
CA PHE A 57 9.32 11.43 24.22
C PHE A 57 7.89 10.96 24.53
N LEU A 58 7.21 10.34 23.54
CA LEU A 58 5.90 9.70 23.74
C LEU A 58 6.02 8.26 24.30
N GLY A 59 7.21 7.79 24.65
CA GLY A 59 7.43 6.44 25.15
C GLY A 59 7.75 5.41 24.08
N ASN A 60 8.17 5.85 22.88
CA ASN A 60 8.57 4.96 21.82
C ASN A 60 10.02 4.48 21.98
N ASP A 61 10.27 3.21 21.73
CA ASP A 61 11.62 2.65 21.65
C ASP A 61 12.41 3.26 20.47
N TYR A 62 11.71 3.55 19.38
CA TYR A 62 12.29 4.05 18.13
C TYR A 62 11.60 5.35 17.70
N ALA A 63 12.42 6.35 17.31
CA ALA A 63 11.92 7.59 16.73
C ALA A 63 11.86 7.48 15.21
N PHE A 64 10.68 7.67 14.65
CA PHE A 64 10.48 7.71 13.20
C PHE A 64 9.20 8.44 12.83
N SER A 65 9.07 8.78 11.56
CA SER A 65 7.83 9.30 11.01
C SER A 65 7.43 8.51 9.77
N THR A 66 6.13 8.36 9.56
CA THR A 66 5.56 7.64 8.42
C THR A 66 4.74 8.60 7.59
N THR A 67 5.00 8.64 6.31
CA THR A 67 4.15 9.30 5.31
C THR A 67 3.48 8.21 4.47
N ASP A 68 2.15 8.12 4.54
CA ASP A 68 1.36 7.26 3.68
C ASP A 68 0.66 8.08 2.60
N LEU A 69 0.86 7.70 1.35
CA LEU A 69 0.22 8.27 0.18
C LEU A 69 -0.68 7.21 -0.46
N ARG A 70 -1.91 7.60 -0.77
CA ARG A 70 -2.80 6.82 -1.61
C ARG A 70 -3.51 7.74 -2.58
N THR A 71 -3.41 7.44 -3.85
CA THR A 71 -4.15 8.16 -4.90
C THR A 71 -4.77 7.17 -5.87
N SER A 72 -5.98 7.49 -6.32
CA SER A 72 -6.70 6.69 -7.33
C SER A 72 -7.38 7.62 -8.32
N TYR A 73 -7.37 7.24 -9.58
CA TYR A 73 -7.99 7.96 -10.68
C TYR A 73 -8.89 7.04 -11.49
N TYR A 74 -10.08 7.51 -11.83
CA TYR A 74 -11.10 6.77 -12.57
C TYR A 74 -11.57 7.58 -13.75
N HIS A 75 -11.52 6.98 -14.94
CA HIS A 75 -11.92 7.63 -16.19
C HIS A 75 -12.65 6.66 -17.10
N PRO A 76 -13.90 6.94 -17.51
CA PRO A 76 -14.59 6.17 -18.53
C PRO A 76 -13.90 6.39 -19.88
N VAL A 77 -13.56 5.31 -20.58
CA VAL A 77 -12.83 5.37 -21.86
C VAL A 77 -13.73 5.09 -23.07
N TRP A 78 -14.73 4.21 -22.89
CA TRP A 78 -15.77 3.91 -23.88
C TRP A 78 -17.00 3.34 -23.15
N GLU A 79 -18.05 3.02 -23.88
CA GLU A 79 -19.27 2.46 -23.30
C GLU A 79 -19.00 1.14 -22.55
N GLY A 80 -19.28 1.14 -21.25
CA GLY A 80 -18.98 0.03 -20.35
C GLY A 80 -17.51 -0.16 -20.00
N GLY A 81 -16.60 0.65 -20.56
CA GLY A 81 -15.16 0.59 -20.32
C GLY A 81 -14.68 1.66 -19.35
N LEU A 82 -13.94 1.27 -18.31
CA LEU A 82 -13.38 2.13 -17.28
C LEU A 82 -11.89 1.87 -17.11
N LEU A 83 -11.10 2.92 -17.20
CA LEU A 83 -9.70 2.91 -16.79
C LEU A 83 -9.58 3.37 -15.33
N ALA A 84 -8.97 2.56 -14.49
CA ALA A 84 -8.69 2.88 -13.10
C ALA A 84 -7.18 2.80 -12.85
N GLY A 85 -6.61 3.88 -12.32
CA GLY A 85 -5.21 3.94 -11.89
C GLY A 85 -5.13 4.08 -10.38
N GLU A 86 -4.19 3.41 -9.74
CA GLU A 86 -3.91 3.55 -8.30
C GLU A 86 -2.40 3.63 -8.08
N LEU A 87 -2.00 4.56 -7.22
CA LEU A 87 -0.64 4.68 -6.72
C LEU A 87 -0.67 4.72 -5.20
N ARG A 88 0.19 3.95 -4.57
CA ARG A 88 0.38 3.92 -3.11
C ARG A 88 1.86 4.05 -2.77
N GLY A 89 2.14 4.74 -1.68
CA GLY A 89 3.48 4.87 -1.13
C GLY A 89 3.43 4.87 0.39
N THR A 90 4.38 4.19 1.00
CA THR A 90 4.63 4.26 2.44
C THR A 90 6.09 4.60 2.64
N PHE A 91 6.37 5.70 3.33
CA PHE A 91 7.71 6.21 3.50
C PHE A 91 7.99 6.40 5.00
N ASN A 92 8.90 5.60 5.54
CA ASN A 92 9.33 5.68 6.93
C ASN A 92 10.68 6.41 7.02
N PHE A 93 10.72 7.53 7.71
CA PHE A 93 11.92 8.32 7.94
C PHE A 93 12.39 8.14 9.39
N GLY A 94 13.67 7.92 9.57
CA GLY A 94 14.27 7.60 10.87
C GLY A 94 14.53 6.10 11.02
N ASN A 95 14.31 5.57 12.23
CA ASN A 95 14.58 4.18 12.56
C ASN A 95 13.30 3.45 12.97
N PRO A 96 12.45 3.03 12.02
CA PRO A 96 11.27 2.24 12.33
C PRO A 96 11.70 0.86 12.87
N SER A 97 10.92 0.29 13.81
CA SER A 97 11.08 -1.11 14.19
C SER A 97 10.75 -2.01 12.99
N TRP A 98 11.24 -3.25 13.01
CA TRP A 98 10.96 -4.23 11.94
C TRP A 98 9.46 -4.43 11.68
N ALA A 99 8.64 -4.34 12.73
CA ALA A 99 7.20 -4.50 12.67
C ALA A 99 6.49 -3.32 11.98
N MET A 100 7.13 -2.14 11.94
CA MET A 100 6.60 -0.92 11.35
C MET A 100 7.18 -0.63 9.96
N MET A 101 8.01 -1.51 9.43
CA MET A 101 8.51 -1.41 8.07
C MET A 101 7.37 -1.54 7.05
N ALA A 102 7.52 -0.89 5.90
CA ALA A 102 6.58 -0.98 4.80
C ALA A 102 6.58 -2.38 4.18
N LEU A 103 5.40 -2.98 4.05
CA LEU A 103 5.19 -4.34 3.51
C LEU A 103 4.63 -4.25 2.10
N LEU A 104 5.22 -4.98 1.16
CA LEU A 104 4.71 -5.11 -0.20
C LEU A 104 3.81 -6.36 -0.31
N GLY A 105 2.76 -6.25 -1.11
CA GLY A 105 1.80 -7.32 -1.39
C GLY A 105 0.62 -7.33 -0.42
N ASN A 106 -0.57 -7.37 -0.97
CA ASN A 106 -1.83 -7.60 -0.26
C ASN A 106 -2.93 -7.99 -1.26
N SER A 107 -4.15 -8.21 -0.77
CA SER A 107 -5.29 -8.62 -1.60
C SER A 107 -5.77 -7.55 -2.62
N TYR A 108 -5.38 -6.29 -2.45
CA TYR A 108 -5.85 -5.17 -3.29
C TYR A 108 -4.78 -4.64 -4.24
N SER A 109 -3.52 -4.70 -3.81
CA SER A 109 -2.38 -4.12 -4.49
C SER A 109 -1.25 -5.13 -4.50
N MET A 110 -0.51 -5.23 -5.61
CA MET A 110 0.52 -6.25 -5.79
C MET A 110 -0.02 -7.67 -5.51
N ARG A 111 -1.18 -7.98 -6.07
CA ARG A 111 -1.84 -9.29 -5.94
C ARG A 111 -0.92 -10.41 -6.45
N GLY A 112 -0.86 -11.52 -5.71
CA GLY A 112 0.05 -12.63 -6.01
C GLY A 112 1.35 -12.61 -5.22
N TYR A 113 1.68 -11.51 -4.55
CA TYR A 113 2.80 -11.46 -3.61
C TYR A 113 2.29 -11.65 -2.18
N TYR A 114 2.98 -12.53 -1.44
CA TYR A 114 2.69 -12.73 -0.02
C TYR A 114 3.07 -11.48 0.76
N GLU A 115 2.14 -10.95 1.56
CA GLU A 115 2.35 -9.75 2.35
C GLU A 115 3.51 -9.92 3.34
N GLY A 116 4.45 -8.98 3.30
CA GLY A 116 5.62 -9.00 4.17
C GLY A 116 6.79 -9.84 3.69
N ARG A 117 6.68 -10.56 2.55
CA ARG A 117 7.84 -11.20 1.92
C ARG A 117 8.90 -10.16 1.51
N TYR A 118 8.44 -9.04 1.00
CA TYR A 118 9.27 -7.89 0.68
C TYR A 118 8.93 -6.77 1.65
N ARG A 119 9.89 -6.36 2.46
CA ARG A 119 9.74 -5.27 3.42
C ARG A 119 11.00 -4.43 3.48
N ASP A 120 10.82 -3.14 3.63
CA ASP A 120 11.91 -2.19 3.83
C ASP A 120 11.35 -0.89 4.45
N LYS A 121 12.18 0.13 4.62
CA LYS A 121 11.75 1.43 5.16
C LYS A 121 10.71 2.11 4.28
N HIS A 122 10.87 2.03 2.97
CA HIS A 122 10.01 2.70 2.01
C HIS A 122 9.40 1.68 1.06
N LYS A 123 8.19 1.98 0.61
CA LYS A 123 7.46 1.23 -0.40
C LYS A 123 6.82 2.19 -1.39
N ILE A 124 6.83 1.82 -2.66
CA ILE A 124 6.01 2.43 -3.71
C ILE A 124 5.43 1.33 -4.58
N GLU A 125 4.14 1.44 -4.89
CA GLU A 125 3.45 0.49 -5.75
C GLU A 125 2.37 1.21 -6.54
N GLY A 126 2.17 0.79 -7.78
CA GLY A 126 1.15 1.34 -8.66
C GLY A 126 0.53 0.26 -9.53
N GLN A 127 -0.72 0.46 -9.90
CA GLN A 127 -1.43 -0.42 -10.83
C GLN A 127 -2.39 0.35 -11.70
N VAL A 128 -2.62 -0.18 -12.88
CA VAL A 128 -3.65 0.28 -13.81
C VAL A 128 -4.57 -0.89 -14.11
N GLU A 129 -5.87 -0.66 -14.01
CA GLU A 129 -6.91 -1.64 -14.31
C GLU A 129 -7.78 -1.14 -15.44
N LEU A 130 -8.05 -2.00 -16.41
CA LEU A 130 -9.10 -1.82 -17.39
C LEU A 130 -10.28 -2.70 -16.97
N ARG A 131 -11.39 -2.07 -16.69
CA ARG A 131 -12.64 -2.71 -16.27
C ARG A 131 -13.63 -2.62 -17.43
N GLN A 132 -14.19 -3.75 -17.85
CA GLN A 132 -15.21 -3.81 -18.89
C GLN A 132 -16.49 -4.41 -18.32
N HIS A 133 -17.56 -3.65 -18.37
CA HIS A 133 -18.91 -4.16 -18.16
C HIS A 133 -19.31 -4.96 -19.42
N VAL A 134 -19.75 -6.20 -19.24
CA VAL A 134 -20.05 -7.09 -20.35
C VAL A 134 -21.56 -7.25 -20.54
N TRP A 135 -22.26 -7.65 -19.49
CA TRP A 135 -23.69 -7.94 -19.57
C TRP A 135 -24.34 -7.93 -18.19
N LYS A 136 -25.44 -7.19 -18.03
CA LYS A 136 -26.20 -7.06 -16.76
C LYS A 136 -25.29 -6.63 -15.58
N ARG A 137 -24.89 -7.60 -14.75
CA ARG A 137 -24.04 -7.38 -13.56
C ARG A 137 -22.64 -7.96 -13.73
N ASN A 138 -22.34 -8.45 -14.92
CA ASN A 138 -21.11 -9.16 -15.21
C ASN A 138 -20.09 -8.20 -15.83
N GLY A 139 -18.88 -8.24 -15.34
CA GLY A 139 -17.77 -7.50 -15.87
C GLY A 139 -16.47 -8.31 -15.81
N VAL A 140 -15.53 -7.88 -16.62
CA VAL A 140 -14.17 -8.41 -16.65
C VAL A 140 -13.21 -7.28 -16.28
N VAL A 141 -12.15 -7.61 -15.58
CA VAL A 141 -11.06 -6.69 -15.27
C VAL A 141 -9.74 -7.33 -15.67
N VAL A 142 -8.90 -6.53 -16.29
CA VAL A 142 -7.49 -6.86 -16.51
C VAL A 142 -6.64 -5.78 -15.85
N TRP A 143 -5.53 -6.16 -15.24
CA TRP A 143 -4.64 -5.20 -14.60
C TRP A 143 -3.18 -5.51 -14.83
N ILE A 144 -2.40 -4.46 -14.78
CA ILE A 144 -0.95 -4.49 -14.71
C ILE A 144 -0.50 -3.53 -13.63
N GLY A 145 0.49 -3.92 -12.88
CA GLY A 145 1.06 -3.10 -11.83
C GLY A 145 2.50 -3.42 -11.57
N ALA A 146 3.11 -2.61 -10.77
CA ALA A 146 4.49 -2.78 -10.34
C ALA A 146 4.69 -2.16 -8.94
N GLY A 147 5.62 -2.72 -8.19
CA GLY A 147 5.96 -2.19 -6.87
C GLY A 147 7.37 -2.56 -6.45
N THR A 148 7.90 -1.81 -5.52
CA THR A 148 9.22 -2.04 -4.95
C THR A 148 9.30 -1.57 -3.52
N VAL A 149 10.23 -2.14 -2.77
CA VAL A 149 10.64 -1.68 -1.44
C VAL A 149 12.09 -1.26 -1.47
N PHE A 150 12.44 -0.25 -0.69
CA PHE A 150 13.81 0.28 -0.67
C PHE A 150 14.12 0.96 0.68
N ASN A 151 15.42 0.98 1.03
CA ASN A 151 15.89 1.59 2.27
C ASN A 151 16.19 3.09 2.10
N LYS A 152 16.73 3.48 0.93
CA LYS A 152 17.10 4.86 0.60
C LYS A 152 16.62 5.18 -0.81
N PHE A 153 16.23 6.44 -1.07
CA PHE A 153 15.81 6.87 -2.40
C PHE A 153 16.90 6.67 -3.46
N SER A 154 18.18 6.79 -3.07
CA SER A 154 19.32 6.47 -3.96
C SER A 154 19.48 4.99 -4.30
N ALA A 155 18.83 4.11 -3.53
CA ALA A 155 18.82 2.66 -3.77
C ALA A 155 17.61 2.19 -4.60
N LEU A 156 16.77 3.12 -5.05
CA LEU A 156 15.67 2.82 -5.98
C LEU A 156 16.26 2.40 -7.34
N ARG A 157 16.08 1.15 -7.70
CA ARG A 157 16.62 0.57 -8.93
C ARG A 157 15.52 -0.14 -9.70
N MET A 158 15.52 0.03 -11.00
CA MET A 158 14.52 -0.60 -11.89
C MET A 158 14.62 -2.13 -11.91
N ASP A 159 15.80 -2.69 -11.64
CA ASP A 159 16.04 -4.14 -11.56
C ASP A 159 15.38 -4.82 -10.34
N ARG A 160 14.92 -4.03 -9.35
CA ARG A 160 14.22 -4.50 -8.15
C ARG A 160 12.72 -4.25 -8.17
N VAL A 161 12.21 -3.75 -9.27
CA VAL A 161 10.77 -3.53 -9.44
C VAL A 161 10.10 -4.87 -9.73
N LEU A 162 9.12 -5.22 -8.91
CA LEU A 162 8.35 -6.44 -9.00
C LEU A 162 7.09 -6.18 -9.83
N PRO A 163 6.91 -6.83 -10.98
CA PRO A 163 5.69 -6.70 -11.79
C PRO A 163 4.55 -7.53 -11.23
N ASN A 164 3.34 -7.08 -11.44
CA ASN A 164 2.13 -7.86 -11.19
C ASN A 164 1.14 -7.64 -12.35
N TYR A 165 0.42 -8.68 -12.72
CA TYR A 165 -0.63 -8.60 -13.72
C TYR A 165 -1.65 -9.70 -13.49
N GLY A 166 -2.83 -9.52 -14.06
CA GLY A 166 -3.85 -10.55 -13.95
C GLY A 166 -5.14 -10.17 -14.65
N ILE A 167 -6.06 -11.12 -14.61
CA ILE A 167 -7.42 -11.00 -15.09
C ILE A 167 -8.38 -11.44 -13.99
N GLY A 168 -9.53 -10.80 -13.91
CA GLY A 168 -10.55 -11.12 -12.93
C GLY A 168 -11.96 -10.95 -13.48
N TYR A 169 -12.87 -11.63 -12.84
CA TYR A 169 -14.30 -11.48 -13.04
C TYR A 169 -14.89 -10.58 -11.97
N ARG A 170 -15.80 -9.70 -12.36
CA ARG A 170 -16.52 -8.79 -11.45
C ARG A 170 -18.01 -9.06 -11.52
N TRP A 171 -18.61 -9.14 -10.33
CA TRP A 171 -20.06 -9.19 -10.18
C TRP A 171 -20.52 -7.96 -9.38
N GLU A 172 -21.47 -7.20 -9.93
CA GLU A 172 -22.06 -6.06 -9.22
C GLU A 172 -23.22 -6.52 -8.33
N PHE A 173 -23.08 -6.26 -7.03
CA PHE A 173 -24.17 -6.37 -6.08
C PHE A 173 -25.00 -5.07 -6.11
N LYS A 174 -26.34 -5.22 -6.00
CA LYS A 174 -27.24 -4.07 -5.81
C LYS A 174 -27.22 -3.64 -4.36
#